data_117ce6eb44beb489afe9899d167b81b4
#
_entry.id   117ce6eb44beb489afe9899d167b81b4
#
_cell.length_a   1.000
_cell.length_b   1.000
_cell.length_c   1.000
_cell.angle_alpha   90.00
_cell.angle_beta   90.00
_cell.angle_gamma   90.00
#
_symmetry.space_group_name_H-M   'P 1'
#
loop_
_entity.id
_entity.type
_entity.pdbx_description
1 polymer ?
#
loop_
_entity_poly.entity_id
_entity_poly.type
_entity_poly.pdbx_seq_one_letter_code
_entity_poly.pdbx_strand_id
1 'polypeptide(L)'
;MADVLGKQFEEKFKKDFSKLPNADIFRLHDQMSGYKVVSKNPSDYICYCYPYHFYIECKTVKGNTFSVNALTQYDKLLERANVKGQRAGVVIWFYEHDKIVYVPITTFEKLKLDGKKSVNIKMLDEKLYNMVEVPSKKLKVFFDSDYSVLLNLNEGW
;
A
#
# COMPACT_ATOMS: atom_id res chain seq x y z
N MET A 1 10.81 14.81 10.15
CA MET A 1 9.52 14.39 10.75
C MET A 1 8.77 13.41 9.83
N ALA A 2 8.54 13.76 8.57
CA ALA A 2 7.83 12.87 7.64
C ALA A 2 8.53 11.51 7.46
N ASP A 3 9.85 11.47 7.34
CA ASP A 3 10.61 10.23 7.17
C ASP A 3 10.54 9.33 8.39
N VAL A 4 10.52 9.89 9.59
CA VAL A 4 10.42 9.11 10.83
C VAL A 4 9.04 8.48 10.93
N LEU A 5 7.98 9.23 10.65
CA LEU A 5 6.62 8.75 10.67
C LEU A 5 6.39 7.65 9.62
N GLY A 6 6.94 7.84 8.43
CA GLY A 6 6.87 6.85 7.36
C GLY A 6 7.52 5.52 7.73
N LYS A 7 8.72 5.57 8.29
CA LYS A 7 9.42 4.36 8.77
C LYS A 7 8.68 3.66 9.90
N GLN A 8 8.12 4.41 10.82
CA GLN A 8 7.33 3.85 11.92
C GLN A 8 6.05 3.20 11.41
N PHE A 9 5.41 3.79 10.40
CA PHE A 9 4.24 3.20 9.77
C PHE A 9 4.59 1.89 9.05
N GLU A 10 5.69 1.86 8.32
CA GLU A 10 6.18 0.63 7.67
C GLU A 10 6.39 -0.50 8.68
N GLU A 11 7.04 -0.23 9.80
CA GLU A 11 7.24 -1.21 10.87
C GLU A 11 5.91 -1.67 11.48
N LYS A 12 4.97 -0.75 11.67
CA LYS A 12 3.64 -1.09 12.19
C LYS A 12 2.84 -1.94 11.21
N PHE A 13 2.92 -1.63 9.93
CA PHE A 13 2.32 -2.46 8.87
C PHE A 13 2.84 -3.89 8.93
N LYS A 14 4.16 -4.06 8.99
CA LYS A 14 4.79 -5.38 9.09
C LYS A 14 4.27 -6.15 10.31
N LYS A 15 4.23 -5.49 11.46
CA LYS A 15 3.76 -6.08 12.70
C LYS A 15 2.30 -6.53 12.60
N ASP A 16 1.43 -5.69 12.07
CA ASP A 16 0.00 -5.99 11.97
C ASP A 16 -0.30 -7.05 10.90
N PHE A 17 0.35 -6.99 9.75
CA PHE A 17 0.19 -8.01 8.73
C PHE A 17 0.65 -9.39 9.23
N SER A 18 1.72 -9.43 10.00
CA SER A 18 2.27 -10.66 10.56
C SER A 18 1.31 -11.37 11.52
N LYS A 19 0.28 -10.69 12.03
CA LYS A 19 -0.74 -11.29 12.91
C LYS A 19 -1.74 -12.16 12.15
N LEU A 20 -1.80 -12.06 10.84
CA LEU A 20 -2.71 -12.88 10.03
C LEU A 20 -2.27 -14.34 10.06
N PRO A 21 -3.23 -15.30 10.10
CA PRO A 21 -2.88 -16.72 10.08
C PRO A 21 -2.24 -17.10 8.74
N ASN A 22 -1.21 -17.92 8.79
CA ASN A 22 -0.47 -18.37 7.61
C ASN A 22 0.06 -17.21 6.75
N ALA A 23 0.46 -16.14 7.41
CA ALA A 23 1.03 -14.97 6.75
C ALA A 23 2.55 -15.00 6.82
N ASP A 24 3.17 -14.50 5.77
CA ASP A 24 4.60 -14.22 5.71
C ASP A 24 4.80 -12.83 5.15
N ILE A 25 5.75 -12.10 5.68
CA ILE A 25 6.06 -10.75 5.23
C ILE A 25 7.56 -10.54 5.21
N PHE A 26 8.05 -10.00 4.11
CA PHE A 26 9.46 -9.81 3.86
C PHE A 26 9.73 -8.40 3.40
N ARG A 27 10.59 -7.68 4.12
CA ARG A 27 11.02 -6.34 3.73
C ARG A 27 12.05 -6.43 2.62
N LEU A 28 11.82 -5.65 1.57
CA LEU A 28 12.79 -5.48 0.49
C LEU A 28 13.66 -4.25 0.77
N HIS A 29 14.97 -4.42 0.63
CA HIS A 29 15.94 -3.33 0.75
C HIS A 29 16.54 -3.03 -0.62
N ASP A 30 16.65 -1.75 -0.97
CA ASP A 30 17.29 -1.36 -2.21
C ASP A 30 18.76 -1.76 -2.20
N GLN A 31 19.21 -2.30 -3.35
CA GLN A 31 20.62 -2.63 -3.51
C GLN A 31 21.44 -1.35 -3.69
N MET A 32 22.52 -1.29 -2.95
CA MET A 32 23.42 -0.14 -2.98
C MET A 32 24.81 -0.57 -3.46
N SER A 33 25.42 0.28 -4.31
CA SER A 33 26.84 0.18 -4.66
C SER A 33 27.49 1.51 -4.26
N GLY A 34 28.30 1.47 -3.20
CA GLY A 34 28.78 2.69 -2.56
C GLY A 34 27.61 3.49 -1.99
N TYR A 35 27.44 4.72 -2.46
CA TYR A 35 26.33 5.60 -2.04
C TYR A 35 25.19 5.69 -3.05
N LYS A 36 25.24 4.87 -4.12
CA LYS A 36 24.22 4.91 -5.19
C LYS A 36 23.31 3.69 -5.11
N VAL A 37 22.01 3.92 -5.30
CA VAL A 37 21.05 2.85 -5.48
C VAL A 37 21.28 2.24 -6.86
N VAL A 38 21.63 0.96 -6.90
CA VAL A 38 21.89 0.22 -8.15
C VAL A 38 20.59 -0.30 -8.76
N SER A 39 19.66 -0.75 -7.91
CA SER A 39 18.33 -1.17 -8.35
C SER A 39 17.30 -0.81 -7.29
N LYS A 40 16.10 -0.46 -7.76
CA LYS A 40 14.97 -0.21 -6.88
C LYS A 40 14.04 -1.41 -6.85
N ASN A 41 13.56 -1.73 -5.68
CA ASN A 41 12.59 -2.80 -5.49
C ASN A 41 11.20 -2.38 -5.96
N PRO A 42 10.33 -3.33 -6.33
CA PRO A 42 8.96 -3.03 -6.75
C PRO A 42 8.11 -2.44 -5.63
N SER A 43 8.45 -2.74 -4.36
CA SER A 43 7.67 -2.33 -3.20
C SER A 43 8.54 -2.37 -1.94
N ASP A 44 8.00 -1.87 -0.82
CA ASP A 44 8.64 -2.00 0.50
C ASP A 44 8.62 -3.44 1.00
N TYR A 45 7.53 -4.17 0.74
CA TYR A 45 7.31 -5.51 1.25
C TYR A 45 6.80 -6.46 0.19
N ILE A 46 7.23 -7.71 0.28
CA ILE A 46 6.54 -8.84 -0.31
C ILE A 46 5.79 -9.52 0.83
N CYS A 47 4.50 -9.72 0.64
CA CYS A 47 3.61 -10.32 1.63
C CYS A 47 2.89 -11.52 1.05
N TYR A 48 2.76 -12.55 1.85
CA TYR A 48 1.96 -13.71 1.50
C TYR A 48 0.96 -13.99 2.62
N CYS A 49 -0.28 -14.19 2.24
CA CYS A 49 -1.27 -14.77 3.11
C CYS A 49 -2.21 -15.60 2.22
N TYR A 50 -2.21 -16.91 2.44
CA TYR A 50 -2.96 -17.82 1.58
C TYR A 50 -4.38 -17.30 1.28
N PRO A 51 -4.81 -17.28 0.02
CA PRO A 51 -4.13 -17.80 -1.18
C PRO A 51 -3.39 -16.72 -1.99
N TYR A 52 -3.11 -15.56 -1.44
CA TYR A 52 -2.62 -14.41 -2.20
C TYR A 52 -1.18 -14.03 -1.88
N HIS A 53 -0.51 -13.55 -2.92
CA HIS A 53 0.82 -12.96 -2.84
C HIS A 53 0.68 -11.46 -3.14
N PHE A 54 1.19 -10.62 -2.24
CA PHE A 54 1.06 -9.16 -2.35
C PHE A 54 2.42 -8.49 -2.45
N TYR A 55 2.50 -7.47 -3.30
CA TYR A 55 3.56 -6.47 -3.28
C TYR A 55 2.97 -5.19 -2.71
N ILE A 56 3.45 -4.75 -1.55
CA ILE A 56 2.86 -3.63 -0.83
C ILE A 56 3.90 -2.52 -0.64
N GLU A 57 3.55 -1.32 -1.12
CA GLU A 57 4.24 -0.08 -0.83
C GLU A 57 3.48 0.66 0.27
N CYS A 58 4.18 1.16 1.28
CA CYS A 58 3.58 1.91 2.37
C CYS A 58 3.84 3.41 2.19
N LYS A 59 2.81 4.23 2.36
CA LYS A 59 2.91 5.70 2.27
C LYS A 59 2.16 6.36 3.42
N THR A 60 2.65 7.50 3.85
CA THR A 60 1.96 8.38 4.80
C THR A 60 1.63 9.69 4.10
N VAL A 61 0.43 10.21 4.36
CA VAL A 61 -0.06 11.43 3.73
C VAL A 61 -0.63 12.36 4.79
N LYS A 62 -0.20 13.61 4.76
CA LYS A 62 -0.69 14.64 5.67
C LYS A 62 -2.07 15.16 5.27
N GLY A 63 -2.32 15.42 4.03
CA GLY A 63 -3.58 15.99 3.54
C GLY A 63 -4.60 14.96 3.11
N ASN A 64 -5.32 15.29 2.06
CA ASN A 64 -6.44 14.50 1.54
C ASN A 64 -6.06 13.68 0.32
N THR A 65 -4.90 13.92 -0.27
CA THR A 65 -4.55 13.36 -1.58
C THR A 65 -3.13 12.77 -1.59
N PHE A 66 -2.99 11.71 -2.36
CA PHE A 66 -1.69 11.14 -2.73
C PHE A 66 -1.52 11.25 -4.24
N SER A 67 -0.47 11.94 -4.69
CA SER A 67 -0.19 12.12 -6.12
C SER A 67 0.16 10.80 -6.78
N VAL A 68 -0.48 10.49 -7.90
CA VAL A 68 -0.15 9.31 -8.70
C VAL A 68 1.30 9.37 -9.18
N ASN A 69 1.79 10.56 -9.53
CA ASN A 69 3.17 10.74 -9.98
C ASN A 69 4.21 10.58 -8.87
N ALA A 70 3.80 10.66 -7.60
CA ALA A 70 4.68 10.41 -6.47
C ALA A 70 4.98 8.92 -6.27
N LEU A 71 4.22 8.05 -6.91
CA LEU A 71 4.44 6.60 -6.84
C LEU A 71 5.51 6.20 -7.87
N THR A 72 6.76 6.23 -7.45
CA THR A 72 7.90 5.90 -8.32
C THR A 72 7.96 4.42 -8.70
N GLN A 73 7.33 3.56 -7.92
CA GLN A 73 7.24 2.12 -8.13
C GLN A 73 6.09 1.69 -9.06
N TYR A 74 5.36 2.64 -9.65
CA TYR A 74 4.15 2.37 -10.41
C TYR A 74 4.31 1.27 -11.46
N ASP A 75 5.31 1.39 -12.33
CA ASP A 75 5.50 0.44 -13.42
C ASP A 75 5.83 -0.97 -12.91
N LYS A 76 6.67 -1.05 -11.88
CA LYS A 76 7.06 -2.33 -11.28
C LYS A 76 5.90 -3.01 -10.56
N LEU A 77 5.09 -2.23 -9.84
CA LEU A 77 3.90 -2.76 -9.17
C LEU A 77 2.87 -3.26 -10.19
N LEU A 78 2.64 -2.50 -11.25
CA LEU A 78 1.70 -2.89 -12.31
C LEU A 78 2.13 -4.19 -13.00
N GLU A 79 3.43 -4.31 -13.29
CA GLU A 79 4.00 -5.51 -13.87
C GLU A 79 3.75 -6.74 -12.97
N ARG A 80 3.91 -6.59 -11.65
CA ARG A 80 3.66 -7.69 -10.70
C ARG A 80 2.18 -8.05 -10.61
N ALA A 81 1.29 -7.06 -10.67
CA ALA A 81 -0.15 -7.29 -10.62
C ALA A 81 -0.70 -8.04 -11.84
N ASN A 82 0.03 -8.02 -12.95
CA ASN A 82 -0.37 -8.74 -14.16
C ASN A 82 -0.18 -10.26 -14.07
N VAL A 83 0.51 -10.74 -13.05
CA VAL A 83 0.71 -12.17 -12.83
C VAL A 83 -0.46 -12.73 -12.03
N LYS A 84 -1.09 -13.77 -12.56
CA LYS A 84 -2.24 -14.40 -11.90
C LYS A 84 -1.88 -14.86 -10.49
N GLY A 85 -2.71 -14.51 -9.52
CA GLY A 85 -2.50 -14.84 -8.10
C GLY A 85 -1.65 -13.83 -7.35
N GLN A 86 -1.06 -12.86 -8.04
CA GLN A 86 -0.34 -11.76 -7.43
C GLN A 86 -1.21 -10.51 -7.40
N ARG A 87 -1.05 -9.74 -6.32
CA ARG A 87 -1.68 -8.44 -6.14
C ARG A 87 -0.61 -7.44 -5.77
N ALA A 88 -0.75 -6.22 -6.25
CA ALA A 88 0.18 -5.15 -5.95
C ALA A 88 -0.60 -3.87 -5.63
N GLY A 89 -0.14 -3.12 -4.67
CA GLY A 89 -0.81 -1.88 -4.31
C GLY A 89 -0.07 -1.10 -3.24
N VAL A 90 -0.73 -0.06 -2.79
CA VAL A 90 -0.21 0.90 -1.83
C VAL A 90 -1.12 0.93 -0.61
N VAL A 91 -0.53 0.80 0.58
CA VAL A 91 -1.22 1.05 1.83
C VAL A 91 -0.89 2.47 2.24
N ILE A 92 -1.90 3.33 2.29
CA ILE A 92 -1.75 4.75 2.57
C ILE A 92 -2.36 5.07 3.93
N TRP A 93 -1.57 5.68 4.81
CA TRP A 93 -2.06 6.22 6.05
C TRP A 93 -2.28 7.72 5.90
N PHE A 94 -3.57 8.11 5.82
CA PHE A 94 -3.99 9.52 5.87
C PHE A 94 -4.08 9.91 7.34
N TYR A 95 -2.96 10.32 7.93
CA TYR A 95 -2.87 10.42 9.38
C TYR A 95 -3.67 11.59 10.00
N GLU A 96 -4.01 12.61 9.22
CA GLU A 96 -4.92 13.66 9.69
C GLU A 96 -6.39 13.23 9.67
N HIS A 97 -6.70 12.13 8.98
CA HIS A 97 -8.06 11.58 8.87
C HIS A 97 -8.23 10.30 9.68
N ASP A 98 -7.18 9.85 10.36
CA ASP A 98 -7.20 8.58 11.11
C ASP A 98 -7.66 7.39 10.24
N LYS A 99 -7.24 7.34 8.98
CA LYS A 99 -7.63 6.29 8.04
C LYS A 99 -6.43 5.65 7.36
N ILE A 100 -6.44 4.32 7.32
CA ILE A 100 -5.50 3.51 6.54
C ILE A 100 -6.29 2.90 5.39
N VAL A 101 -5.81 3.08 4.17
CA VAL A 101 -6.51 2.69 2.95
C VAL A 101 -5.57 1.85 2.07
N TYR A 102 -6.08 0.72 1.59
CA TYR A 102 -5.39 -0.04 0.55
C TYR A 102 -5.93 0.38 -0.82
N VAL A 103 -5.01 0.76 -1.70
CA VAL A 103 -5.32 1.16 -3.07
C VAL A 103 -4.55 0.24 -4.02
N PRO A 104 -5.25 -0.63 -4.77
CA PRO A 104 -4.59 -1.50 -5.75
C PRO A 104 -3.89 -0.70 -6.83
N ILE A 105 -2.83 -1.25 -7.40
CA ILE A 105 -2.14 -0.59 -8.52
C ILE A 105 -3.05 -0.43 -9.73
N THR A 106 -4.00 -1.34 -9.92
CA THR A 106 -5.01 -1.24 -10.98
C THR A 106 -5.89 0.00 -10.84
N THR A 107 -6.11 0.47 -9.62
CA THR A 107 -6.80 1.73 -9.36
C THR A 107 -5.96 2.92 -9.82
N PHE A 108 -4.65 2.92 -9.58
CA PHE A 108 -3.76 3.95 -10.09
C PHE A 108 -3.76 3.98 -11.63
N GLU A 109 -3.77 2.82 -12.26
CA GLU A 109 -3.87 2.72 -13.72
C GLU A 109 -5.17 3.36 -14.21
N LYS A 110 -6.29 3.02 -13.60
CA LYS A 110 -7.60 3.58 -13.95
C LYS A 110 -7.65 5.09 -13.75
N LEU A 111 -7.07 5.59 -12.65
CA LEU A 111 -6.97 7.03 -12.40
C LEU A 111 -6.22 7.74 -13.52
N LYS A 112 -5.10 7.17 -13.96
CA LYS A 112 -4.31 7.73 -15.09
C LYS A 112 -5.13 7.74 -16.37
N LEU A 113 -5.84 6.66 -16.68
CA LEU A 113 -6.68 6.57 -17.87
C LEU A 113 -7.81 7.60 -17.85
N ASP A 114 -8.35 7.89 -16.67
CA ASP A 114 -9.43 8.88 -16.47
C ASP A 114 -8.90 10.32 -16.36
N GLY A 115 -7.59 10.53 -16.53
CA GLY A 115 -6.97 11.84 -16.44
C GLY A 115 -6.89 12.41 -15.02
N LYS A 116 -7.06 11.58 -14.00
CA LYS A 116 -6.93 11.98 -12.60
C LYS A 116 -5.47 11.98 -12.19
N LYS A 117 -5.08 12.93 -11.34
CA LYS A 117 -3.68 13.13 -10.93
C LYS A 117 -3.39 12.61 -9.52
N SER A 118 -4.41 12.29 -8.76
CA SER A 118 -4.24 11.88 -7.36
C SER A 118 -5.33 10.94 -6.89
N VAL A 119 -4.98 10.14 -5.89
CA VAL A 119 -5.94 9.43 -5.04
C VAL A 119 -6.42 10.41 -3.99
N ASN A 120 -7.71 10.61 -3.86
CA ASN A 120 -8.32 11.45 -2.84
C ASN A 120 -9.06 10.56 -1.84
N ILE A 121 -8.91 10.85 -0.55
CA ILE A 121 -9.57 10.06 0.51
C ILE A 121 -11.09 10.02 0.36
N LYS A 122 -11.69 11.06 -0.23
CA LYS A 122 -13.12 11.09 -0.52
C LYS A 122 -13.59 10.01 -1.49
N MET A 123 -12.69 9.48 -2.30
CA MET A 123 -13.00 8.41 -3.25
C MET A 123 -13.41 7.11 -2.57
N LEU A 124 -13.08 6.92 -1.29
CA LEU A 124 -13.60 5.79 -0.51
C LEU A 124 -15.12 5.77 -0.45
N ASP A 125 -15.72 6.93 -0.22
CA ASP A 125 -17.17 7.05 -0.06
C ASP A 125 -17.89 7.05 -1.42
N GLU A 126 -17.23 7.55 -2.45
CA GLU A 126 -17.79 7.62 -3.80
C GLU A 126 -17.92 6.26 -4.49
N LYS A 127 -17.09 5.30 -4.11
CA LYS A 127 -17.06 3.91 -4.64
C LYS A 127 -16.90 3.82 -6.16
N LEU A 128 -16.32 4.82 -6.78
CA LEU A 128 -16.02 4.84 -8.22
C LEU A 128 -14.75 4.08 -8.57
N TYR A 129 -13.84 3.96 -7.61
CA TYR A 129 -12.56 3.29 -7.75
C TYR A 129 -12.40 2.24 -6.68
N ASN A 130 -11.71 1.16 -7.04
CA ASN A 130 -11.40 0.11 -6.08
C ASN A 130 -10.40 0.62 -5.06
N MET A 131 -10.83 0.75 -3.83
CA MET A 131 -10.02 1.05 -2.66
C MET A 131 -10.79 0.64 -1.41
N VAL A 132 -10.09 0.24 -0.39
CA VAL A 132 -10.71 -0.26 0.84
C VAL A 132 -10.05 0.33 2.06
N GLU A 133 -10.87 0.77 3.01
CA GLU A 133 -10.39 1.15 4.33
C GLU A 133 -10.03 -0.11 5.11
N VAL A 134 -8.83 -0.12 5.71
CA VAL A 134 -8.38 -1.20 6.58
C VAL A 134 -8.95 -0.96 7.96
N PRO A 135 -9.76 -1.89 8.52
CA PRO A 135 -10.32 -1.72 9.85
C PRO A 135 -9.21 -1.55 10.88
N SER A 136 -9.30 -0.51 11.70
CA SER A 136 -8.22 -0.14 12.61
C SER A 136 -8.76 0.36 13.93
N LYS A 137 -8.04 0.01 15.02
CA LYS A 137 -8.29 0.54 16.34
C LYS A 137 -7.18 1.54 16.69
N LYS A 138 -7.56 2.79 16.97
CA LYS A 138 -6.59 3.84 17.30
C LYS A 138 -5.95 3.59 18.66
N LEU A 139 -4.63 3.64 18.69
CA LEU A 139 -3.82 3.71 19.90
C LEU A 139 -3.51 5.18 20.20
N LYS A 140 -2.34 5.49 20.76
CA LYS A 140 -1.96 6.90 21.02
C LYS A 140 -1.66 7.66 19.74
N VAL A 141 -0.84 7.09 18.86
CA VAL A 141 -0.41 7.70 17.59
C VAL A 141 -0.74 6.77 16.43
N PHE A 142 -0.47 5.48 16.57
CA PHE A 142 -0.67 4.47 15.54
C PHE A 142 -1.96 3.70 15.75
N PHE A 143 -2.23 2.78 14.84
CA PHE A 143 -3.41 1.94 14.85
C PHE A 143 -3.02 0.48 14.91
N ASP A 144 -3.82 -0.32 15.59
CA ASP A 144 -3.84 -1.76 15.38
C ASP A 144 -4.78 -2.02 14.21
N SER A 145 -4.25 -2.52 13.11
CA SER A 145 -4.96 -2.66 11.85
C SER A 145 -5.17 -4.11 11.48
N ASP A 146 -6.36 -4.41 10.96
CA ASP A 146 -6.73 -5.75 10.51
C ASP A 146 -6.62 -5.83 8.99
N TYR A 147 -5.52 -6.39 8.50
CA TYR A 147 -5.26 -6.54 7.07
C TYR A 147 -5.96 -7.74 6.45
N SER A 148 -6.75 -8.51 7.21
CA SER A 148 -7.53 -9.61 6.66
C SER A 148 -8.53 -9.15 5.60
N VAL A 149 -8.91 -7.87 5.60
CA VAL A 149 -9.75 -7.29 4.57
C VAL A 149 -9.17 -7.47 3.16
N LEU A 150 -7.84 -7.52 3.03
CA LEU A 150 -7.18 -7.72 1.75
C LEU A 150 -7.40 -9.12 1.16
N LEU A 151 -7.79 -10.08 1.99
CA LEU A 151 -8.05 -11.46 1.56
C LEU A 151 -9.44 -11.63 0.95
N ASN A 152 -10.33 -10.69 1.16
CA ASN A 152 -11.73 -10.75 0.75
C ASN A 152 -12.03 -9.87 -0.47
N LEU A 153 -11.02 -9.37 -1.14
CA LEU A 153 -11.18 -8.51 -2.32
C LEU A 153 -11.50 -9.35 -3.55
N ASN A 154 -12.34 -8.80 -4.42
CA ASN A 154 -12.74 -9.44 -5.67
C ASN A 154 -11.58 -9.53 -6.67
N GLU A 155 -11.75 -10.33 -7.71
CA GLU A 155 -10.80 -10.34 -8.82
C GLU A 155 -10.68 -8.94 -9.44
N GLY A 156 -9.49 -8.60 -9.89
CA GLY A 156 -9.20 -7.28 -10.48
C GLY A 156 -8.69 -6.22 -9.50
N TRP A 157 -8.61 -6.55 -8.24
CA TRP A 157 -8.01 -5.68 -7.21
C TRP A 157 -6.49 -5.74 -7.20
#